data_ae1216349c78379e111eb124891ef6f3
#
_entry.id   ae1216349c78379e111eb124891ef6f3
#
_cell.length_a   1.000
_cell.length_b   1.000
_cell.length_c   1.000
_cell.angle_alpha   90.00
_cell.angle_beta   90.00
_cell.angle_gamma   90.00
#
_symmetry.space_group_name_H-M   'P 1'
#
loop_
_entity.id
_entity.type
_entity.pdbx_description
1 polymer ?
#
loop_
_entity_poly.entity_id
_entity_poly.type
_entity_poly.pdbx_seq_one_letter_code
_entity_poly.pdbx_strand_id
1 'polypeptide(L)'
;MNNRKEHYNKKGMYTGYDKNHKERDALDYYSTPIEEVTNILNVLGIDFSHETILEPCVGGGHMFHGIANYISETECEDVIIHASDIQKRETIHDYVFATGKNYDFLSDEYPFINNIDYIIMNPPYAVIEPFTMKALGVANKGVLMLGRLQFLEGEKRYLNILKDFPPSDVYVYVDRISCYKNGNDKEKMASAQAYAWFYWDLKQAIKDTKVHWIRRVDKIKD
;
A
#
# COMPACT_ATOMS: atom_id res chain seq x y z
N MET A 1 12.33 -18.36 11.44
CA MET A 1 12.49 -17.01 12.01
C MET A 1 13.03 -16.05 10.96
N ASN A 2 12.54 -14.88 10.91
CA ASN A 2 12.22 -14.07 9.76
C ASN A 2 13.43 -13.38 9.10
N ASN A 3 13.94 -13.96 8.03
CA ASN A 3 15.07 -13.45 7.22
C ASN A 3 14.79 -12.08 6.55
N ARG A 4 13.53 -11.57 6.61
CA ARG A 4 13.08 -10.32 5.96
C ARG A 4 13.67 -9.08 6.62
N LYS A 5 13.57 -8.97 7.97
CA LYS A 5 14.13 -7.84 8.71
C LYS A 5 15.64 -7.80 8.58
N GLU A 6 16.29 -8.97 8.59
CA GLU A 6 17.72 -9.07 8.32
C GLU A 6 18.08 -8.74 6.87
N HIS A 7 17.25 -9.16 5.91
CA HIS A 7 17.46 -8.87 4.50
C HIS A 7 17.30 -7.36 4.21
N TYR A 8 16.26 -6.74 4.79
CA TYR A 8 16.09 -5.30 4.77
C TYR A 8 17.27 -4.59 5.42
N ASN A 9 17.71 -5.03 6.60
CA ASN A 9 18.84 -4.45 7.32
C ASN A 9 20.19 -4.69 6.60
N LYS A 10 20.40 -5.82 5.91
CA LYS A 10 21.61 -6.11 5.13
C LYS A 10 21.67 -5.37 3.80
N LYS A 11 20.52 -5.21 3.13
CA LYS A 11 20.38 -4.36 1.92
C LYS A 11 20.07 -2.91 2.26
N GLY A 12 20.08 -2.57 3.52
CA GLY A 12 19.59 -1.37 4.22
C GLY A 12 20.07 -0.01 3.75
N MET A 13 20.61 0.02 2.58
CA MET A 13 20.65 1.23 1.78
C MET A 13 20.25 0.81 0.37
N TYR A 14 19.02 1.09 0.01
CA TYR A 14 18.65 1.17 -1.39
C TYR A 14 19.42 2.37 -1.96
N THR A 15 20.70 2.15 -2.25
CA THR A 15 21.65 3.16 -2.75
C THR A 15 21.29 3.71 -4.13
N GLY A 16 20.12 3.34 -4.65
CA GLY A 16 19.56 3.81 -5.91
C GLY A 16 18.40 4.81 -5.76
N TYR A 17 18.04 5.21 -4.53
CA TYR A 17 17.09 6.30 -4.33
C TYR A 17 17.79 7.63 -4.60
N ASP A 18 17.57 8.16 -5.79
CA ASP A 18 18.05 9.49 -6.15
C ASP A 18 17.17 10.55 -5.50
N LYS A 19 17.73 11.30 -4.55
CA LYS A 19 17.04 12.41 -3.87
C LYS A 19 16.50 13.48 -4.84
N ASN A 20 16.95 13.49 -6.09
CA ASN A 20 16.48 14.40 -7.15
C ASN A 20 15.16 13.95 -7.79
N HIS A 21 14.66 12.74 -7.52
CA HIS A 21 13.32 12.32 -7.92
C HIS A 21 12.18 12.94 -7.11
N LYS A 22 12.48 13.63 -6.00
CA LYS A 22 11.46 14.25 -5.12
C LYS A 22 10.45 15.16 -5.84
N GLU A 23 10.87 15.90 -6.86
CA GLU A 23 9.96 16.83 -7.58
C GLU A 23 9.02 16.11 -8.57
N ARG A 24 9.46 15.00 -9.19
CA ARG A 24 8.62 14.22 -10.10
C ARG A 24 7.63 13.33 -9.36
N ASP A 25 8.07 12.71 -8.28
CA ASP A 25 7.29 11.75 -7.49
C ASP A 25 6.15 12.45 -6.72
N ALA A 26 6.36 13.71 -6.36
CA ALA A 26 5.35 14.51 -5.66
C ALA A 26 4.11 14.85 -6.52
N LEU A 27 4.21 14.76 -7.84
CA LEU A 27 3.12 15.04 -8.78
C LEU A 27 2.40 13.79 -9.26
N ASP A 28 2.93 12.58 -8.98
CA ASP A 28 2.38 11.31 -9.48
C ASP A 28 1.41 10.67 -8.47
N TYR A 29 0.49 11.47 -7.96
CA TYR A 29 -0.54 11.02 -7.03
C TYR A 29 -1.78 10.52 -7.78
N TYR A 30 -2.13 9.26 -7.53
CA TYR A 30 -3.34 8.62 -8.02
C TYR A 30 -4.13 8.06 -6.83
N SER A 31 -5.30 8.62 -6.55
CA SER A 31 -6.15 8.12 -5.48
C SER A 31 -6.84 6.83 -5.89
N THR A 32 -6.90 5.89 -4.95
CA THR A 32 -7.65 4.65 -5.06
C THR A 32 -9.11 4.94 -4.70
N PRO A 33 -10.12 4.50 -5.46
CA PRO A 33 -11.51 4.63 -5.03
C PRO A 33 -11.73 3.99 -3.66
N ILE A 34 -12.42 4.68 -2.77
CA ILE A 34 -12.64 4.26 -1.37
C ILE A 34 -13.31 2.89 -1.31
N GLU A 35 -14.33 2.69 -2.13
CA GLU A 35 -15.09 1.45 -2.24
C GLU A 35 -14.23 0.25 -2.65
N GLU A 36 -13.21 0.46 -3.47
CA GLU A 36 -12.32 -0.62 -3.90
C GLU A 36 -11.33 -1.03 -2.79
N VAL A 37 -11.00 -0.12 -1.88
CA VAL A 37 -10.22 -0.44 -0.68
C VAL A 37 -11.05 -1.29 0.28
N THR A 38 -12.26 -0.87 0.58
CA THR A 38 -13.20 -1.63 1.42
C THR A 38 -13.47 -3.01 0.81
N ASN A 39 -13.66 -3.08 -0.52
CA ASN A 39 -13.91 -4.34 -1.25
C ASN A 39 -12.76 -5.35 -1.09
N ILE A 40 -11.52 -4.93 -1.32
CA ILE A 40 -10.38 -5.87 -1.17
C ILE A 40 -10.22 -6.32 0.28
N LEU A 41 -10.45 -5.46 1.26
CA LEU A 41 -10.38 -5.83 2.66
C LEU A 41 -11.48 -6.84 3.04
N ASN A 42 -12.70 -6.68 2.51
CA ASN A 42 -13.79 -7.66 2.64
C ASN A 42 -13.41 -9.02 2.00
N VAL A 43 -12.78 -9.01 0.83
CA VAL A 43 -12.31 -10.25 0.18
C VAL A 43 -11.23 -10.94 1.00
N LEU A 44 -10.33 -10.18 1.64
CA LEU A 44 -9.28 -10.73 2.51
C LEU A 44 -9.82 -11.22 3.85
N GLY A 45 -10.90 -10.61 4.36
CA GLY A 45 -11.53 -10.98 5.64
C GLY A 45 -10.59 -10.88 6.83
N ILE A 46 -9.71 -9.87 6.86
CA ILE A 46 -8.74 -9.70 7.94
C ILE A 46 -9.42 -9.05 9.14
N ASP A 47 -9.39 -9.70 10.29
CA ASP A 47 -9.73 -9.07 11.56
C ASP A 47 -8.57 -8.18 12.01
N PHE A 48 -8.82 -6.88 12.09
CA PHE A 48 -7.84 -5.88 12.54
C PHE A 48 -7.98 -5.52 14.03
N SER A 49 -8.83 -6.21 14.79
CA SER A 49 -8.99 -5.93 16.22
C SER A 49 -7.64 -6.00 16.94
N HIS A 50 -7.34 -4.94 17.71
CA HIS A 50 -6.10 -4.76 18.46
C HIS A 50 -4.84 -4.64 17.61
N GLU A 51 -4.99 -4.28 16.33
CA GLU A 51 -3.88 -4.18 15.38
C GLU A 51 -3.49 -2.74 15.08
N THR A 52 -2.24 -2.56 14.70
CA THR A 52 -1.72 -1.27 14.24
C THR A 52 -1.50 -1.29 12.73
N ILE A 53 -2.19 -0.41 12.04
CA ILE A 53 -2.12 -0.25 10.58
C ILE A 53 -1.33 1.02 10.24
N LEU A 54 -0.48 0.95 9.23
CA LEU A 54 0.22 2.10 8.68
C LEU A 54 -0.15 2.31 7.21
N GLU A 55 -0.56 3.54 6.87
CA GLU A 55 -0.63 4.05 5.51
C GLU A 55 0.47 5.11 5.30
N PRO A 56 1.59 4.75 4.63
CA PRO A 56 2.77 5.62 4.55
C PRO A 56 2.73 6.66 3.42
N CYS A 57 1.68 6.70 2.61
CA CYS A 57 1.53 7.59 1.45
C CYS A 57 0.06 7.96 1.23
N VAL A 58 -0.53 8.59 2.25
CA VAL A 58 -1.97 8.78 2.39
C VAL A 58 -2.60 9.66 1.28
N GLY A 59 -1.82 10.49 0.63
CA GLY A 59 -2.29 11.36 -0.45
C GLY A 59 -3.49 12.20 -0.06
N GLY A 60 -4.63 11.99 -0.70
CA GLY A 60 -5.93 12.62 -0.42
C GLY A 60 -6.81 11.87 0.59
N GLY A 61 -6.32 10.79 1.25
CA GLY A 61 -7.04 10.06 2.28
C GLY A 61 -7.97 8.95 1.81
N HIS A 62 -8.04 8.71 0.53
CA HIS A 62 -8.98 7.72 -0.01
C HIS A 62 -8.72 6.31 0.55
N MET A 63 -7.45 5.91 0.64
CA MET A 63 -7.07 4.62 1.23
C MET A 63 -7.43 4.58 2.70
N PHE A 64 -7.09 5.63 3.47
CA PHE A 64 -7.44 5.78 4.87
C PHE A 64 -8.95 5.63 5.11
N HIS A 65 -9.77 6.33 4.32
CA HIS A 65 -11.23 6.25 4.45
C HIS A 65 -11.75 4.85 4.12
N GLY A 66 -11.19 4.15 3.12
CA GLY A 66 -11.59 2.79 2.82
C GLY A 66 -11.23 1.79 3.94
N ILE A 67 -10.09 1.98 4.59
CA ILE A 67 -9.68 1.20 5.77
C ILE A 67 -10.65 1.49 6.93
N ALA A 68 -10.93 2.77 7.20
CA ALA A 68 -11.83 3.17 8.28
C ALA A 68 -13.27 2.65 8.07
N ASN A 69 -13.76 2.68 6.83
CA ASN A 69 -15.06 2.10 6.50
C ASN A 69 -15.09 0.60 6.79
N TYR A 70 -14.07 -0.15 6.35
CA TYR A 70 -13.98 -1.58 6.62
C TYR A 70 -13.97 -1.90 8.12
N ILE A 71 -13.16 -1.16 8.92
CA ILE A 71 -13.09 -1.33 10.37
C ILE A 71 -14.47 -1.08 11.01
N SER A 72 -15.18 -0.03 10.56
CA SER A 72 -16.52 0.27 11.06
C SER A 72 -17.56 -0.78 10.66
N GLU A 73 -17.50 -1.30 9.44
CA GLU A 73 -18.43 -2.32 8.94
C GLU A 73 -18.22 -3.69 9.59
N THR A 74 -16.98 -4.00 9.98
CA THR A 74 -16.61 -5.29 10.60
C THR A 74 -16.55 -5.22 12.12
N GLU A 75 -16.83 -4.05 12.71
CA GLU A 75 -16.82 -3.82 14.17
C GLU A 75 -15.48 -4.22 14.83
N CYS A 76 -14.35 -4.04 14.11
CA CYS A 76 -13.03 -4.29 14.67
C CYS A 76 -12.75 -3.34 15.85
N GLU A 77 -12.29 -3.89 16.98
CA GLU A 77 -12.05 -3.15 18.22
C GLU A 77 -10.59 -2.68 18.35
N ASP A 78 -10.38 -1.52 18.97
CA ASP A 78 -9.06 -1.01 19.38
C ASP A 78 -8.02 -0.95 18.24
N VAL A 79 -8.44 -0.59 17.03
CA VAL A 79 -7.56 -0.46 15.87
C VAL A 79 -6.84 0.89 15.90
N ILE A 80 -5.52 0.88 15.73
CA ILE A 80 -4.71 2.09 15.60
C ILE A 80 -4.33 2.27 14.12
N ILE A 81 -4.67 3.41 13.53
CA ILE A 81 -4.25 3.74 12.17
C ILE A 81 -3.25 4.90 12.21
N HIS A 82 -2.02 4.63 11.79
CA HIS A 82 -1.06 5.67 11.46
C HIS A 82 -1.13 5.98 9.98
N ALA A 83 -1.23 7.27 9.65
CA ALA A 83 -1.19 7.71 8.27
C ALA A 83 -0.20 8.87 8.12
N SER A 84 0.55 8.85 7.02
CA SER A 84 1.58 9.85 6.74
C SER A 84 1.73 10.09 5.24
N ASP A 85 2.34 11.21 4.90
CA ASP A 85 2.71 11.55 3.52
C ASP A 85 3.94 12.46 3.54
N ILE A 86 4.71 12.45 2.46
CA ILE A 86 5.81 13.38 2.26
C ILE A 86 5.30 14.80 1.96
N GLN A 87 4.05 14.91 1.48
CA GLN A 87 3.39 16.17 1.19
C GLN A 87 2.11 16.34 2.01
N LYS A 88 1.89 17.55 2.52
CA LYS A 88 0.63 17.94 3.12
C LYS A 88 -0.36 18.31 2.02
N ARG A 89 -1.51 17.63 1.98
CA ARG A 89 -2.62 17.94 1.08
C ARG A 89 -3.81 18.48 1.88
N GLU A 90 -4.55 19.46 1.32
CA GLU A 90 -5.61 20.17 2.04
C GLU A 90 -6.78 19.28 2.50
N THR A 91 -6.97 18.14 1.84
CA THR A 91 -8.12 17.23 2.07
C THR A 91 -8.02 16.37 3.33
N ILE A 92 -6.87 16.37 4.04
CA ILE A 92 -6.62 15.44 5.16
C ILE A 92 -6.21 16.19 6.44
N HIS A 93 -6.62 17.43 6.58
CA HIS A 93 -6.09 18.32 7.61
C HIS A 93 -6.25 17.83 9.05
N ASP A 94 -7.34 17.14 9.41
CA ASP A 94 -7.73 17.01 10.80
C ASP A 94 -7.48 15.65 11.45
N TYR A 95 -7.25 14.58 10.67
CA TYR A 95 -7.14 13.22 11.21
C TYR A 95 -5.72 12.61 11.14
N VAL A 96 -4.95 12.95 10.14
CA VAL A 96 -3.73 12.24 9.78
C VAL A 96 -2.46 12.94 10.26
N PHE A 97 -2.47 14.25 10.35
CA PHE A 97 -1.30 15.04 10.75
C PHE A 97 -1.45 15.65 12.14
N ALA A 98 -1.84 14.86 13.14
CA ALA A 98 -1.88 15.33 14.53
C ALA A 98 -0.56 16.00 14.98
N THR A 99 0.55 15.71 14.31
CA THR A 99 1.86 16.33 14.55
C THR A 99 2.17 17.52 13.65
N GLY A 100 1.35 17.78 12.62
CA GLY A 100 1.59 18.86 11.63
C GLY A 100 2.83 18.68 10.76
N LYS A 101 3.47 17.50 10.78
CA LYS A 101 4.72 17.22 10.07
C LYS A 101 4.47 16.28 8.89
N ASN A 102 5.21 16.52 7.81
CA ASN A 102 5.32 15.61 6.69
C ASN A 102 6.44 14.60 6.96
N TYR A 103 6.22 13.34 6.55
CA TYR A 103 7.21 12.29 6.74
C TYR A 103 7.51 11.59 5.43
N ASP A 104 8.80 11.45 5.11
CA ASP A 104 9.28 10.61 4.02
C ASP A 104 9.37 9.17 4.52
N PHE A 105 8.49 8.29 4.03
CA PHE A 105 8.50 6.88 4.43
C PHE A 105 9.85 6.20 4.15
N LEU A 106 10.60 6.65 3.14
CA LEU A 106 11.90 6.07 2.80
C LEU A 106 13.06 6.63 3.65
N SER A 107 12.82 7.67 4.45
CA SER A 107 13.83 8.20 5.38
C SER A 107 14.14 7.22 6.51
N ASP A 108 15.40 7.16 6.93
CA ASP A 108 15.82 6.40 8.11
C ASP A 108 15.24 6.99 9.41
N GLU A 109 14.86 8.27 9.38
CA GLU A 109 14.26 9.00 10.52
C GLU A 109 12.72 8.86 10.56
N TYR A 110 12.13 7.98 9.74
CA TYR A 110 10.69 7.78 9.72
C TYR A 110 10.19 7.22 11.06
N PRO A 111 9.25 7.92 11.76
CA PRO A 111 8.96 7.62 13.15
C PRO A 111 8.07 6.40 13.39
N PHE A 112 7.25 6.00 12.38
CA PHE A 112 6.25 4.93 12.53
C PHE A 112 6.79 3.59 11.98
N ILE A 113 7.84 3.04 12.61
CA ILE A 113 8.46 1.76 12.19
C ILE A 113 8.38 0.68 13.27
N ASN A 114 7.93 1.03 14.47
CA ASN A 114 7.84 0.11 15.57
C ASN A 114 6.40 -0.34 15.79
N ASN A 115 6.22 -1.64 16.01
CA ASN A 115 4.91 -2.24 16.33
C ASN A 115 3.84 -2.03 15.25
N ILE A 116 4.22 -2.02 13.98
CA ILE A 116 3.28 -1.98 12.86
C ILE A 116 2.92 -3.41 12.49
N ASP A 117 1.63 -3.75 12.57
CA ASP A 117 1.14 -5.07 12.21
C ASP A 117 0.87 -5.17 10.71
N TYR A 118 0.19 -4.19 10.14
CA TYR A 118 -0.13 -4.16 8.73
C TYR A 118 0.30 -2.84 8.08
N ILE A 119 0.75 -2.94 6.83
CA ILE A 119 0.95 -1.77 5.95
C ILE A 119 0.01 -1.91 4.77
N ILE A 120 -0.82 -0.88 4.55
CA ILE A 120 -1.77 -0.81 3.43
C ILE A 120 -1.44 0.45 2.64
N MET A 121 -1.14 0.31 1.33
CA MET A 121 -0.59 1.43 0.57
C MET A 121 -0.89 1.39 -0.93
N ASN A 122 -0.92 2.58 -1.54
CA ASN A 122 -0.80 2.78 -2.99
C ASN A 122 0.41 3.70 -3.23
N PRO A 123 1.64 3.17 -3.26
CA PRO A 123 2.85 3.97 -3.32
C PRO A 123 3.04 4.61 -4.69
N PRO A 124 3.77 5.75 -4.79
CA PRO A 124 4.17 6.32 -6.06
C PRO A 124 4.94 5.29 -6.90
N TYR A 125 4.54 5.11 -8.18
CA TYR A 125 5.05 3.98 -9.00
C TYR A 125 6.54 4.07 -9.29
N ALA A 126 7.10 5.29 -9.32
CA ALA A 126 8.54 5.50 -9.53
C ALA A 126 9.40 4.92 -8.39
N VAL A 127 8.84 4.82 -7.18
CA VAL A 127 9.52 4.35 -5.96
C VAL A 127 8.84 3.13 -5.33
N ILE A 128 8.02 2.42 -6.09
CA ILE A 128 7.26 1.25 -5.60
C ILE A 128 8.18 0.15 -5.03
N GLU A 129 9.35 -0.09 -5.62
CA GLU A 129 10.29 -1.11 -5.14
C GLU A 129 10.84 -0.78 -3.74
N PRO A 130 11.45 0.42 -3.48
CA PRO A 130 11.91 0.74 -2.14
C PRO A 130 10.78 0.83 -1.12
N PHE A 131 9.58 1.29 -1.49
CA PHE A 131 8.40 1.26 -0.62
C PHE A 131 8.05 -0.17 -0.21
N THR A 132 7.96 -1.08 -1.19
CA THR A 132 7.67 -2.50 -0.92
C THR A 132 8.71 -3.13 -0.01
N MET A 133 10.00 -2.89 -0.28
CA MET A 133 11.09 -3.45 0.53
C MET A 133 11.02 -2.95 1.97
N LYS A 134 10.82 -1.65 2.17
CA LYS A 134 10.69 -1.08 3.52
C LYS A 134 9.46 -1.61 4.22
N ALA A 135 8.31 -1.66 3.54
CA ALA A 135 7.07 -2.20 4.10
C ALA A 135 7.23 -3.65 4.58
N LEU A 136 7.87 -4.51 3.77
CA LEU A 136 8.17 -5.90 4.14
C LEU A 136 9.14 -6.02 5.32
N GLY A 137 10.02 -5.05 5.51
CA GLY A 137 10.93 -4.98 6.65
C GLY A 137 10.28 -4.49 7.95
N VAL A 138 9.26 -3.64 7.84
CA VAL A 138 8.59 -2.98 8.98
C VAL A 138 7.39 -3.78 9.47
N ALA A 139 6.50 -4.22 8.58
CA ALA A 139 5.27 -4.91 8.95
C ALA A 139 5.52 -6.26 9.65
N ASN A 140 4.74 -6.54 10.69
CA ASN A 140 4.80 -7.79 11.43
C ASN A 140 3.93 -8.88 10.82
N LYS A 141 2.71 -8.54 10.36
CA LYS A 141 1.66 -9.49 9.98
C LYS A 141 1.28 -9.47 8.50
N GLY A 142 1.26 -8.29 7.87
CA GLY A 142 0.92 -8.25 6.45
C GLY A 142 1.23 -6.93 5.76
N VAL A 143 1.39 -7.01 4.43
CA VAL A 143 1.50 -5.86 3.54
C VAL A 143 0.47 -6.01 2.43
N LEU A 144 -0.37 -5.01 2.24
CA LEU A 144 -1.33 -4.91 1.14
C LEU A 144 -1.00 -3.69 0.29
N MET A 145 -0.71 -3.90 -0.98
CA MET A 145 -0.29 -2.86 -1.90
C MET A 145 -1.13 -2.86 -3.16
N LEU A 146 -1.73 -1.73 -3.50
CA LEU A 146 -2.22 -1.51 -4.85
C LEU A 146 -1.06 -1.12 -5.76
N GLY A 147 -0.97 -1.75 -6.92
CA GLY A 147 0.07 -1.46 -7.89
C GLY A 147 -0.33 -1.82 -9.31
N ARG A 148 0.46 -1.38 -10.28
CA ARG A 148 0.29 -1.85 -11.66
C ARG A 148 0.63 -3.33 -11.74
N LEU A 149 -0.12 -4.10 -12.55
CA LEU A 149 0.13 -5.53 -12.75
C LEU A 149 1.56 -5.82 -13.23
N GLN A 150 2.17 -4.87 -13.94
CA GLN A 150 3.58 -4.91 -14.34
C GLN A 150 4.58 -4.99 -13.16
N PHE A 151 4.12 -4.83 -11.91
CA PHE A 151 4.97 -5.08 -10.75
C PHE A 151 5.51 -6.50 -10.71
N LEU A 152 4.81 -7.47 -11.31
CA LEU A 152 5.23 -8.88 -11.38
C LEU A 152 6.35 -9.15 -12.38
N GLU A 153 6.77 -8.18 -13.20
CA GLU A 153 7.81 -8.34 -14.20
C GLU A 153 9.04 -7.46 -13.92
N GLY A 154 10.15 -7.80 -14.56
CA GLY A 154 11.41 -7.06 -14.51
C GLY A 154 12.49 -7.77 -13.70
N GLU A 155 13.64 -8.00 -14.33
CA GLU A 155 14.77 -8.72 -13.74
C GLU A 155 15.22 -8.12 -12.41
N LYS A 156 15.37 -6.80 -12.35
CA LYS A 156 15.80 -6.11 -11.12
C LYS A 156 14.82 -6.34 -9.97
N ARG A 157 13.51 -6.27 -10.23
CA ARG A 157 12.47 -6.49 -9.23
C ARG A 157 12.40 -7.94 -8.79
N TYR A 158 12.57 -8.87 -9.75
CA TYR A 158 12.67 -10.27 -9.43
C TYR A 158 13.83 -10.54 -8.46
N LEU A 159 15.03 -10.07 -8.78
CA LEU A 159 16.23 -10.29 -7.95
C LEU A 159 16.16 -9.59 -6.57
N ASN A 160 15.51 -8.44 -6.49
CA ASN A 160 15.47 -7.65 -5.26
C ASN A 160 14.33 -8.04 -4.33
N ILE A 161 13.18 -8.48 -4.88
CA ILE A 161 11.96 -8.70 -4.11
C ILE A 161 11.38 -10.09 -4.38
N LEU A 162 10.93 -10.35 -5.63
CA LEU A 162 10.02 -11.45 -5.91
C LEU A 162 10.64 -12.82 -5.75
N LYS A 163 11.95 -12.94 -5.94
CA LYS A 163 12.69 -14.20 -5.77
C LYS A 163 12.65 -14.69 -4.32
N ASP A 164 12.87 -13.78 -3.37
CA ASP A 164 13.01 -14.12 -1.96
C ASP A 164 11.72 -13.85 -1.16
N PHE A 165 10.93 -12.88 -1.61
CA PHE A 165 9.69 -12.41 -0.96
C PHE A 165 8.57 -12.22 -1.99
N PRO A 166 8.10 -13.27 -2.67
CA PRO A 166 6.94 -13.15 -3.54
C PRO A 166 5.69 -12.79 -2.72
N PRO A 167 4.69 -12.10 -3.30
CA PRO A 167 3.41 -11.92 -2.64
C PRO A 167 2.73 -13.29 -2.39
N SER A 168 1.99 -13.42 -1.31
CA SER A 168 1.17 -14.60 -1.04
C SER A 168 0.04 -14.71 -2.04
N ASP A 169 -0.60 -13.57 -2.31
CA ASP A 169 -1.78 -13.48 -3.14
C ASP A 169 -1.74 -12.24 -4.03
N VAL A 170 -2.22 -12.37 -5.26
CA VAL A 170 -2.37 -11.28 -6.22
C VAL A 170 -3.81 -11.24 -6.69
N TYR A 171 -4.51 -10.14 -6.45
CA TYR A 171 -5.90 -9.94 -6.85
C TYR A 171 -5.95 -9.04 -8.08
N VAL A 172 -6.17 -9.64 -9.23
CA VAL A 172 -6.19 -8.95 -10.53
C VAL A 172 -7.60 -8.45 -10.83
N TYR A 173 -7.74 -7.18 -11.11
CA TYR A 173 -9.01 -6.63 -11.56
C TYR A 173 -9.34 -7.09 -12.97
N VAL A 174 -10.48 -7.75 -13.15
CA VAL A 174 -11.02 -8.09 -14.48
C VAL A 174 -11.65 -6.88 -15.18
N ASP A 175 -12.16 -5.95 -14.38
CA ASP A 175 -12.65 -4.64 -14.84
C ASP A 175 -11.60 -3.59 -14.46
N ARG A 176 -11.15 -2.75 -15.39
CA ARG A 176 -10.12 -1.75 -15.07
C ARG A 176 -10.61 -0.75 -14.05
N ILE A 177 -9.90 -0.62 -12.93
CA ILE A 177 -10.15 0.46 -11.97
C ILE A 177 -9.61 1.78 -12.52
N SER A 178 -10.34 2.86 -12.24
CA SER A 178 -9.88 4.22 -12.53
C SER A 178 -9.31 4.81 -11.25
N CYS A 179 -7.99 4.95 -11.19
CA CYS A 179 -7.37 5.76 -10.16
C CYS A 179 -7.43 7.23 -10.62
N TYR A 180 -7.80 8.12 -9.71
CA TYR A 180 -8.02 9.52 -10.06
C TYR A 180 -6.71 10.31 -9.92
N LYS A 181 -6.27 10.92 -11.02
CA LYS A 181 -5.10 11.79 -11.00
C LYS A 181 -5.37 13.00 -10.08
N ASN A 182 -4.46 13.26 -9.16
CA ASN A 182 -4.57 14.34 -8.16
C ASN A 182 -5.85 14.31 -7.31
N GLY A 183 -6.49 13.12 -7.14
CA GLY A 183 -7.73 12.99 -6.38
C GLY A 183 -8.97 13.59 -7.04
N ASN A 184 -8.89 13.96 -8.32
CA ASN A 184 -10.00 14.58 -9.04
C ASN A 184 -10.90 13.51 -9.69
N ASP A 185 -11.98 13.15 -9.02
CA ASP A 185 -12.99 12.18 -9.48
C ASP A 185 -13.75 12.61 -10.74
N LYS A 186 -13.69 13.89 -11.13
CA LYS A 186 -14.27 14.38 -12.39
C LYS A 186 -13.42 14.03 -13.61
N GLU A 187 -12.13 13.76 -13.42
CA GLU A 187 -11.22 13.30 -14.47
C GLU A 187 -11.12 11.78 -14.46
N LYS A 188 -12.22 11.08 -14.78
CA LYS A 188 -12.22 9.62 -15.01
C LYS A 188 -11.37 9.33 -16.26
N MET A 189 -10.07 9.24 -16.09
CA MET A 189 -9.23 8.65 -17.13
C MET A 189 -9.47 7.14 -17.10
N ALA A 190 -10.03 6.60 -18.20
CA ALA A 190 -9.98 5.16 -18.42
C ALA A 190 -8.51 4.75 -18.34
N SER A 191 -8.12 4.12 -17.25
CA SER A 191 -6.73 3.71 -17.05
C SER A 191 -6.33 2.74 -18.16
N ALA A 192 -5.34 3.12 -18.97
CA ALA A 192 -4.74 2.17 -19.91
C ALA A 192 -3.97 1.06 -19.18
N GLN A 193 -3.72 1.24 -17.88
CA GLN A 193 -2.93 0.33 -17.04
C GLN A 193 -3.83 -0.68 -16.34
N ALA A 194 -3.38 -1.93 -16.28
CA ALA A 194 -3.97 -2.95 -15.42
C ALA A 194 -3.42 -2.81 -14.00
N TYR A 195 -4.32 -2.86 -13.02
CA TYR A 195 -3.99 -2.82 -11.60
C TYR A 195 -4.29 -4.15 -10.95
N ALA A 196 -3.56 -4.42 -9.85
CA ALA A 196 -3.80 -5.53 -8.97
C ALA A 196 -3.48 -5.13 -7.52
N TRP A 197 -4.09 -5.81 -6.58
CA TRP A 197 -3.66 -5.81 -5.21
C TRP A 197 -2.66 -6.93 -5.00
N PHE A 198 -1.56 -6.61 -4.33
CA PHE A 198 -0.51 -7.54 -3.93
C PHE A 198 -0.58 -7.68 -2.42
N TYR A 199 -0.79 -8.90 -1.93
CA TYR A 199 -0.85 -9.17 -0.51
C TYR A 199 0.28 -10.10 -0.09
N TRP A 200 1.01 -9.71 0.93
CA TRP A 200 1.99 -10.54 1.63
C TRP A 200 1.44 -10.88 3.00
N ASP A 201 1.03 -12.13 3.20
CA ASP A 201 0.72 -12.68 4.53
C ASP A 201 2.05 -13.05 5.20
N LEU A 202 2.47 -12.23 6.13
CA LEU A 202 3.75 -12.37 6.80
C LEU A 202 3.70 -13.30 8.03
N LYS A 203 2.52 -13.79 8.37
CA LYS A 203 2.30 -14.74 9.48
C LYS A 203 2.79 -16.14 9.15
N GLN A 204 2.93 -16.45 7.88
CA GLN A 204 3.34 -17.76 7.38
C GLN A 204 4.45 -17.66 6.34
N ALA A 205 5.15 -18.78 6.12
CA ALA A 205 6.12 -18.84 5.03
C ALA A 205 5.40 -18.88 3.67
N ILE A 206 5.70 -17.90 2.82
CA ILE A 206 5.15 -17.85 1.46
C ILE A 206 5.98 -18.79 0.59
N LYS A 207 5.35 -19.80 0.01
CA LYS A 207 5.99 -20.74 -0.94
C LYS A 207 5.59 -20.44 -2.37
N ASP A 208 4.30 -20.19 -2.58
CA ASP A 208 3.69 -20.01 -3.89
C ASP A 208 2.81 -18.77 -3.88
N THR A 209 2.79 -18.02 -4.96
CA THR A 209 1.87 -16.92 -5.16
C THR A 209 0.57 -17.43 -5.76
N LYS A 210 -0.56 -17.13 -5.12
CA LYS A 210 -1.88 -17.41 -5.67
C LYS A 210 -2.38 -16.21 -6.44
N VAL A 211 -3.04 -16.46 -7.57
CA VAL A 211 -3.67 -15.41 -8.38
C VAL A 211 -5.19 -15.54 -8.30
N HIS A 212 -5.83 -14.44 -7.98
CA HIS A 212 -7.27 -14.31 -7.87
C HIS A 212 -7.77 -13.24 -8.84
N TRP A 213 -9.04 -13.33 -9.20
CA TRP A 213 -9.71 -12.30 -9.99
C TRP A 213 -10.74 -11.58 -9.13
N ILE A 214 -10.69 -10.26 -9.16
CA ILE A 214 -11.61 -9.39 -8.41
C ILE A 214 -12.35 -8.47 -9.38
N ARG A 215 -13.58 -8.16 -9.06
CA ARG A 215 -14.40 -7.19 -9.81
C ARG A 215 -14.45 -5.86 -9.09
N ARG A 216 -14.63 -4.79 -9.88
CA ARG A 216 -14.95 -3.49 -9.32
C ARG A 216 -16.33 -3.54 -8.63
N VAL A 217 -16.48 -2.76 -7.57
CA VAL A 217 -17.73 -2.70 -6.79
C VAL A 217 -18.93 -2.35 -7.68
N ASP A 218 -18.81 -1.36 -8.58
CA ASP A 218 -19.87 -0.96 -9.49
C ASP A 218 -20.21 -1.99 -10.59
N LYS A 219 -19.47 -3.10 -10.66
CA LYS A 219 -19.68 -4.22 -11.62
C LYS A 219 -20.12 -5.51 -10.93
N ILE A 220 -20.14 -5.55 -9.61
CA ILE A 220 -20.75 -6.65 -8.87
C ILE A 220 -22.26 -6.49 -9.04
N LYS A 221 -22.89 -7.46 -9.68
CA LYS A 221 -24.36 -7.52 -9.79
C LYS A 221 -24.83 -8.50 -8.72
N ASP A 222 -25.84 -8.10 -7.99
CA ASP A 222 -26.57 -8.96 -7.06
C ASP A 222 -27.16 -10.19 -7.77
#